data_17427922764c54d6efc89c522c8f4024
#
_entry.id   17427922764c54d6efc89c522c8f4024
#
_cell.length_a   1.000
_cell.length_b   1.000
_cell.length_c   1.000
_cell.angle_alpha   90.00
_cell.angle_beta   90.00
_cell.angle_gamma   90.00
#
_symmetry.space_group_name_H-M   'P 1'
#
loop_
_entity.id
_entity.type
_entity.pdbx_description
1 polymer ?
#
loop_
_entity_poly.entity_id
_entity_poly.type
_entity_poly.pdbx_seq_one_letter_code
_entity_poly.pdbx_strand_id
1 'polypeptide(L)'
;MLKNKFKKMARVKNWYNQSKAAALIWLISLITFYALFRTASKFSFPNSTTANIPLLNGERSRLYDRLSRDLDEHGALFLKQGETSQSLLLSDLFDVKNGSVTPTLKRANPPVRANVLHMSTEYSVPISKAVRDIFSPTLNEVIWFQNSALYHFSMVHASNHVIPVPASEEEIEAEVNAVKAVADTLCPMKIVLDRVALTSTGVLLGCWQLISGTDPVTIRSKLRNALPHAPKKQLYAPAILHTSLARILGHPKISSKVVNIMNHFFFWNIHVNLIWLDLSLVLPLKVAKWAT
;
A
#
# COMPACT_ATOMS: atom_id res chain seq x y z
N MET A 1 24.18 60.76 28.24
CA MET A 1 23.83 60.42 26.88
C MET A 1 24.76 59.40 26.20
N LEU A 2 26.07 59.45 26.39
CA LEU A 2 27.04 58.53 25.78
C LEU A 2 26.89 57.05 26.18
N LYS A 3 26.63 56.72 27.45
CA LYS A 3 26.48 55.33 27.95
C LYS A 3 25.34 54.55 27.25
N ASN A 4 24.28 55.20 26.84
CA ASN A 4 23.16 54.56 26.12
C ASN A 4 23.48 54.25 24.63
N LYS A 5 24.33 55.07 24.00
CA LYS A 5 24.80 54.81 22.62
C LYS A 5 25.72 53.57 22.54
N PHE A 6 26.61 53.42 23.53
CA PHE A 6 27.49 52.26 23.59
C PHE A 6 26.75 50.95 23.86
N LYS A 7 25.71 50.94 24.71
CA LYS A 7 24.87 49.78 24.96
C LYS A 7 24.07 49.39 23.70
N LYS A 8 23.60 50.33 22.90
CA LYS A 8 22.87 50.09 21.66
C LYS A 8 23.77 49.51 20.58
N MET A 9 25.00 50.04 20.42
CA MET A 9 25.99 49.49 19.48
C MET A 9 26.46 48.08 19.86
N ALA A 10 26.66 47.77 21.13
CA ALA A 10 27.02 46.43 21.58
C ALA A 10 25.91 45.41 21.33
N ARG A 11 24.61 45.79 21.48
CA ARG A 11 23.47 44.91 21.14
C ARG A 11 23.36 44.63 19.65
N VAL A 12 23.56 45.63 18.80
CA VAL A 12 23.52 45.47 17.33
C VAL A 12 24.67 44.58 16.85
N LYS A 13 25.88 44.76 17.43
CA LYS A 13 27.04 43.91 17.08
C LYS A 13 26.84 42.45 17.51
N ASN A 14 26.20 42.24 18.67
CA ASN A 14 25.91 40.89 19.17
C ASN A 14 24.82 40.21 18.32
N TRP A 15 23.75 40.93 17.91
CA TRP A 15 22.71 40.44 17.02
C TRP A 15 23.26 40.08 15.62
N TYR A 16 24.17 40.91 15.07
CA TYR A 16 24.80 40.63 13.78
C TYR A 16 25.73 39.41 13.84
N ASN A 17 26.45 39.18 14.94
CA ASN A 17 27.27 37.99 15.11
C ASN A 17 26.41 36.72 15.31
N GLN A 18 25.28 36.81 16.03
CA GLN A 18 24.35 35.71 16.19
C GLN A 18 23.67 35.31 14.86
N SER A 19 23.32 36.30 14.01
CA SER A 19 22.73 36.03 12.70
C SER A 19 23.74 35.36 11.73
N LYS A 20 25.03 35.74 11.82
CA LYS A 20 26.10 35.08 11.03
C LYS A 20 26.34 33.64 11.52
N ALA A 21 26.33 33.38 12.82
CA ALA A 21 26.47 32.04 13.37
C ALA A 21 25.28 31.17 12.97
N ALA A 22 24.05 31.68 13.02
CA ALA A 22 22.87 30.99 12.56
C ALA A 22 22.95 30.67 11.05
N ALA A 23 23.34 31.61 10.22
CA ALA A 23 23.51 31.39 8.78
C ALA A 23 24.58 30.33 8.48
N LEU A 24 25.67 30.33 9.25
CA LEU A 24 26.75 29.34 9.12
C LEU A 24 26.27 27.92 9.50
N ILE A 25 25.50 27.81 10.59
CA ILE A 25 24.89 26.54 11.01
C ILE A 25 23.94 26.00 9.94
N TRP A 26 23.09 26.87 9.37
CA TRP A 26 22.20 26.49 8.27
C TRP A 26 22.97 26.03 7.03
N LEU A 27 24.04 26.71 6.67
CA LEU A 27 24.87 26.34 5.51
C LEU A 27 25.56 24.99 5.72
N ILE A 28 26.13 24.74 6.92
CA ILE A 28 26.75 23.46 7.27
C ILE A 28 25.71 22.34 7.27
N SER A 29 24.52 22.59 7.84
CA SER A 29 23.42 21.62 7.84
C SER A 29 22.96 21.25 6.42
N LEU A 30 22.91 22.22 5.52
CA LEU A 30 22.53 22.02 4.13
C LEU A 30 23.60 21.22 3.34
N ILE A 31 24.88 21.51 3.59
CA ILE A 31 26.01 20.77 3.00
C ILE A 31 26.06 19.32 3.50
N THR A 32 25.89 19.13 4.82
CA THR A 32 25.85 17.77 5.40
C THR A 32 24.63 16.99 4.93
N PHE A 33 23.46 17.61 4.85
CA PHE A 33 22.27 16.98 4.29
C PHE A 33 22.48 16.60 2.83
N TYR A 34 23.03 17.49 2.01
CA TYR A 34 23.34 17.22 0.60
C TYR A 34 24.38 16.11 0.44
N ALA A 35 25.42 16.09 1.27
CA ALA A 35 26.45 15.04 1.26
C ALA A 35 25.85 13.67 1.66
N LEU A 36 25.01 13.63 2.71
CA LEU A 36 24.30 12.43 3.14
C LEU A 36 23.32 11.96 2.07
N PHE A 37 22.56 12.87 1.45
CA PHE A 37 21.66 12.55 0.35
C PHE A 37 22.41 11.98 -0.86
N ARG A 38 23.56 12.55 -1.21
CA ARG A 38 24.40 12.07 -2.32
C ARG A 38 25.08 10.72 -2.02
N THR A 39 25.45 10.47 -0.76
CA THR A 39 25.99 9.15 -0.36
C THR A 39 24.88 8.10 -0.33
N ALA A 40 23.69 8.43 0.19
CA ALA A 40 22.53 7.53 0.16
C ALA A 40 22.11 7.18 -1.28
N SER A 41 22.19 8.14 -2.22
CA SER A 41 21.88 7.89 -3.64
C SER A 41 22.98 7.09 -4.39
N LYS A 42 24.19 6.96 -3.83
CA LYS A 42 25.29 6.17 -4.39
C LYS A 42 25.35 4.73 -3.89
N PHE A 43 24.52 4.33 -2.94
CA PHE A 43 24.38 2.92 -2.57
C PHE A 43 23.60 2.19 -3.66
N SER A 44 24.24 2.03 -4.82
CA SER A 44 23.85 1.08 -5.85
C SER A 44 24.24 -0.32 -5.38
N PHE A 45 23.24 -1.15 -5.11
CA PHE A 45 23.43 -2.54 -4.76
C PHE A 45 24.03 -3.30 -5.95
N PRO A 46 24.89 -4.33 -5.70
CA PRO A 46 25.52 -5.09 -6.77
C PRO A 46 24.49 -5.87 -7.60
N ASN A 47 24.69 -5.87 -8.89
CA ASN A 47 23.90 -6.47 -9.97
C ASN A 47 23.53 -7.93 -9.74
N SER A 48 22.24 -8.24 -9.79
CA SER A 48 21.75 -9.45 -10.44
C SER A 48 20.28 -9.27 -10.84
N THR A 49 19.96 -9.42 -12.11
CA THR A 49 18.61 -9.37 -12.74
C THR A 49 17.87 -8.01 -12.74
N THR A 50 18.51 -6.89 -12.52
CA THR A 50 17.89 -5.59 -12.30
C THR A 50 17.61 -4.75 -13.55
N ALA A 51 17.96 -5.21 -14.75
CA ALA A 51 17.83 -4.40 -15.96
C ALA A 51 16.39 -3.97 -16.30
N ASN A 52 15.38 -4.74 -15.88
CA ASN A 52 13.97 -4.49 -16.20
C ASN A 52 13.18 -3.81 -15.06
N ILE A 53 13.71 -3.73 -13.84
CA ILE A 53 13.00 -3.17 -12.69
C ILE A 53 12.55 -1.70 -12.92
N PRO A 54 13.38 -0.79 -13.45
CA PRO A 54 12.95 0.58 -13.71
C PRO A 54 11.79 0.68 -14.70
N LEU A 55 11.77 -0.17 -15.74
CA LEU A 55 10.70 -0.20 -16.74
C LEU A 55 9.39 -0.69 -16.12
N LEU A 56 9.44 -1.78 -15.37
CA LEU A 56 8.28 -2.36 -14.68
C LEU A 56 7.76 -1.45 -13.57
N ASN A 57 8.63 -0.74 -12.85
CA ASN A 57 8.22 0.28 -11.89
C ASN A 57 7.55 1.46 -12.60
N GLY A 58 8.00 1.87 -13.77
CA GLY A 58 7.35 2.91 -14.57
C GLY A 58 5.96 2.50 -15.07
N GLU A 59 5.76 1.24 -15.45
CA GLU A 59 4.45 0.70 -15.79
C GLU A 59 3.54 0.66 -14.57
N ARG A 60 4.07 0.23 -13.42
CA ARG A 60 3.36 0.17 -12.14
C ARG A 60 2.95 1.55 -11.66
N SER A 61 3.81 2.57 -11.77
CA SER A 61 3.47 3.96 -11.45
C SER A 61 2.30 4.47 -12.29
N ARG A 62 2.30 4.22 -13.60
CA ARG A 62 1.17 4.59 -14.48
C ARG A 62 -0.13 3.89 -14.09
N LEU A 63 -0.05 2.64 -13.63
CA LEU A 63 -1.21 1.92 -13.11
C LEU A 63 -1.73 2.58 -11.82
N TYR A 64 -0.84 2.96 -10.91
CA TYR A 64 -1.20 3.64 -9.67
C TYR A 64 -1.73 5.05 -9.90
N ASP A 65 -1.23 5.78 -10.90
CA ASP A 65 -1.79 7.06 -11.32
C ASP A 65 -3.25 6.93 -11.76
N ARG A 66 -3.58 5.87 -12.51
CA ARG A 66 -4.99 5.58 -12.87
C ARG A 66 -5.83 5.25 -11.64
N LEU A 67 -5.33 4.41 -10.73
CA LEU A 67 -6.04 4.09 -9.49
C LEU A 67 -6.28 5.31 -8.60
N SER A 68 -5.33 6.23 -8.53
CA SER A 68 -5.48 7.47 -7.76
C SER A 68 -6.52 8.42 -8.36
N ARG A 69 -6.69 8.40 -9.68
CA ARG A 69 -7.72 9.20 -10.37
C ARG A 69 -9.08 8.51 -10.47
N ASP A 70 -9.15 7.21 -10.20
CA ASP A 70 -10.38 6.43 -10.34
C ASP A 70 -11.55 7.01 -9.56
N LEU A 71 -11.29 7.52 -8.35
CA LEU A 71 -12.32 8.17 -7.53
C LEU A 71 -12.77 9.51 -8.13
N ASP A 72 -11.85 10.30 -8.68
CA ASP A 72 -12.14 11.60 -9.29
C ASP A 72 -12.88 11.44 -10.61
N GLU A 73 -12.50 10.44 -11.42
CA GLU A 73 -13.07 10.18 -12.75
C GLU A 73 -14.46 9.52 -12.68
N HIS A 74 -14.68 8.60 -11.74
CA HIS A 74 -15.92 7.81 -11.65
C HIS A 74 -16.81 8.21 -10.45
N GLY A 75 -16.28 9.01 -9.52
CA GLY A 75 -16.94 9.36 -8.27
C GLY A 75 -16.99 8.17 -7.30
N ALA A 76 -17.65 8.37 -6.18
CA ALA A 76 -17.78 7.36 -5.12
C ALA A 76 -18.87 6.33 -5.46
N LEU A 77 -18.58 5.37 -6.33
CA LEU A 77 -19.50 4.31 -6.78
C LEU A 77 -20.01 3.48 -5.60
N PHE A 78 -19.15 3.24 -4.59
CA PHE A 78 -19.52 2.53 -3.36
C PHE A 78 -20.68 3.20 -2.58
N LEU A 79 -20.91 4.50 -2.79
CA LEU A 79 -22.05 5.21 -2.18
C LEU A 79 -23.35 5.00 -2.97
N LYS A 80 -23.28 4.68 -4.25
CA LYS A 80 -24.45 4.61 -5.13
C LYS A 80 -25.06 3.22 -5.19
N GLN A 81 -24.23 2.19 -5.36
CA GLN A 81 -24.71 0.83 -5.67
C GLN A 81 -24.05 -0.25 -4.80
N GLY A 82 -23.05 0.09 -3.98
CA GLY A 82 -22.30 -0.88 -3.20
C GLY A 82 -21.45 -1.83 -4.05
N GLU A 83 -21.20 -1.49 -5.33
CA GLU A 83 -20.38 -2.29 -6.22
C GLU A 83 -18.91 -2.31 -5.78
N THR A 84 -18.26 -3.44 -6.05
CA THR A 84 -16.82 -3.61 -5.84
C THR A 84 -16.10 -3.72 -7.18
N SER A 85 -14.79 -3.50 -7.19
CA SER A 85 -13.96 -3.60 -8.39
C SER A 85 -13.94 -4.99 -9.06
N GLN A 86 -14.56 -5.99 -8.46
CA GLN A 86 -14.55 -7.39 -8.91
C GLN A 86 -15.97 -7.92 -9.21
N SER A 87 -16.91 -7.06 -9.54
CA SER A 87 -18.31 -7.43 -9.82
C SER A 87 -19.02 -8.11 -8.64
N LEU A 88 -18.58 -7.80 -7.41
CA LEU A 88 -19.26 -8.19 -6.17
C LEU A 88 -19.98 -6.98 -5.60
N LEU A 89 -21.08 -7.21 -4.91
CA LEU A 89 -21.76 -6.20 -4.11
C LEU A 89 -21.16 -6.18 -2.69
N LEU A 90 -21.34 -5.09 -1.97
CA LEU A 90 -20.96 -5.04 -0.55
C LEU A 90 -21.70 -6.11 0.27
N SER A 91 -22.95 -6.44 -0.12
CA SER A 91 -23.74 -7.52 0.47
C SER A 91 -23.15 -8.92 0.28
N ASP A 92 -22.31 -9.12 -0.75
CA ASP A 92 -21.61 -10.39 -0.95
C ASP A 92 -20.42 -10.53 0.00
N LEU A 93 -19.84 -9.41 0.38
CA LEU A 93 -18.64 -9.36 1.23
C LEU A 93 -18.95 -9.15 2.71
N PHE A 94 -20.02 -8.40 3.03
CA PHE A 94 -20.33 -7.98 4.40
C PHE A 94 -21.79 -8.26 4.75
N ASP A 95 -22.07 -8.34 6.06
CA ASP A 95 -23.46 -8.42 6.53
C ASP A 95 -24.16 -7.09 6.36
N VAL A 96 -25.37 -7.14 5.77
CA VAL A 96 -26.24 -5.97 5.61
C VAL A 96 -27.47 -6.17 6.49
N LYS A 97 -27.71 -5.23 7.42
CA LYS A 97 -28.88 -5.21 8.29
C LYS A 97 -29.58 -3.87 8.18
N ASN A 98 -30.87 -3.88 7.86
CA ASN A 98 -31.72 -2.68 7.75
C ASN A 98 -31.10 -1.60 6.83
N GLY A 99 -30.51 -2.00 5.70
CA GLY A 99 -29.85 -1.07 4.77
C GLY A 99 -28.48 -0.54 5.24
N SER A 100 -28.00 -0.95 6.43
CA SER A 100 -26.66 -0.62 6.91
C SER A 100 -25.72 -1.80 6.75
N VAL A 101 -24.50 -1.54 6.27
CA VAL A 101 -23.45 -2.56 6.14
C VAL A 101 -22.72 -2.67 7.47
N THR A 102 -22.72 -3.88 8.04
CA THR A 102 -21.95 -4.18 9.25
C THR A 102 -20.52 -4.52 8.84
N PRO A 103 -19.48 -4.03 9.53
CA PRO A 103 -18.08 -4.27 9.18
C PRO A 103 -17.60 -5.70 9.54
N THR A 104 -18.43 -6.70 9.26
CA THR A 104 -18.14 -8.12 9.47
C THR A 104 -18.04 -8.81 8.13
N LEU A 105 -16.82 -9.27 7.79
CA LEU A 105 -16.54 -9.92 6.51
C LEU A 105 -17.18 -11.30 6.47
N LYS A 106 -17.92 -11.58 5.41
CA LYS A 106 -18.49 -12.90 5.14
C LYS A 106 -17.44 -13.86 4.57
N ARG A 107 -17.68 -15.13 4.82
CA ARG A 107 -16.94 -16.20 4.13
C ARG A 107 -17.24 -16.14 2.60
N ALA A 108 -16.20 -16.24 1.79
CA ALA A 108 -16.38 -16.26 0.34
C ALA A 108 -17.16 -17.52 -0.10
N ASN A 109 -18.17 -17.29 -0.93
CA ASN A 109 -18.94 -18.37 -1.57
C ASN A 109 -19.14 -18.04 -3.07
N PRO A 110 -18.60 -18.82 -4.01
CA PRO A 110 -17.76 -20.02 -3.80
C PRO A 110 -16.41 -19.70 -3.13
N PRO A 111 -15.74 -20.71 -2.51
CA PRO A 111 -14.45 -20.53 -1.85
C PRO A 111 -13.37 -20.03 -2.81
N VAL A 112 -12.60 -19.03 -2.36
CA VAL A 112 -11.47 -18.47 -3.11
C VAL A 112 -10.17 -19.15 -2.64
N ARG A 113 -9.35 -19.62 -3.58
CA ARG A 113 -7.98 -20.08 -3.30
C ARG A 113 -7.00 -19.12 -3.97
N ALA A 114 -6.23 -18.40 -3.16
CA ALA A 114 -5.27 -17.43 -3.62
C ALA A 114 -3.86 -17.72 -3.07
N ASN A 115 -2.87 -17.60 -3.94
CA ASN A 115 -1.47 -17.61 -3.55
C ASN A 115 -1.04 -16.17 -3.29
N VAL A 116 -0.52 -15.91 -2.09
CA VAL A 116 -0.23 -14.57 -1.62
C VAL A 116 1.16 -14.47 -1.02
N LEU A 117 1.75 -13.28 -1.13
CA LEU A 117 2.90 -12.90 -0.31
C LEU A 117 2.37 -12.26 0.96
N HIS A 118 2.72 -12.81 2.10
CA HIS A 118 2.24 -12.33 3.39
C HIS A 118 3.16 -11.23 3.94
N MET A 119 2.59 -10.15 4.43
CA MET A 119 3.34 -9.10 5.11
C MET A 119 3.57 -9.50 6.57
N SER A 120 4.82 -9.40 7.05
CA SER A 120 5.11 -9.63 8.47
C SER A 120 4.35 -8.66 9.37
N THR A 121 3.93 -9.12 10.55
CA THR A 121 3.27 -8.27 11.56
C THR A 121 4.17 -7.15 12.06
N GLU A 122 5.48 -7.29 11.97
CA GLU A 122 6.45 -6.22 12.23
C GLU A 122 6.15 -4.95 11.42
N TYR A 123 5.68 -5.12 10.18
CA TYR A 123 5.36 -4.00 9.27
C TYR A 123 3.86 -3.71 9.21
N SER A 124 3.04 -4.74 9.16
CA SER A 124 1.60 -4.57 8.98
C SER A 124 0.92 -3.92 10.19
N VAL A 125 1.40 -4.18 11.42
CA VAL A 125 0.83 -3.57 12.64
C VAL A 125 1.05 -2.05 12.68
N PRO A 126 2.25 -1.50 12.49
CA PRO A 126 2.45 -0.05 12.41
C PRO A 126 1.64 0.61 11.29
N ILE A 127 1.57 -0.02 10.10
CA ILE A 127 0.77 0.49 8.98
C ILE A 127 -0.72 0.53 9.36
N SER A 128 -1.24 -0.57 9.91
CA SER A 128 -2.64 -0.65 10.34
C SER A 128 -2.97 0.41 11.41
N LYS A 129 -2.05 0.63 12.35
CA LYS A 129 -2.20 1.67 13.36
C LYS A 129 -2.28 3.05 12.71
N ALA A 130 -1.35 3.40 11.83
CA ALA A 130 -1.34 4.69 11.14
C ALA A 130 -2.63 4.91 10.34
N VAL A 131 -3.09 3.89 9.61
CA VAL A 131 -4.36 3.95 8.86
C VAL A 131 -5.54 4.18 9.80
N ARG A 132 -5.62 3.49 10.94
CA ARG A 132 -6.68 3.68 11.92
C ARG A 132 -6.64 5.06 12.56
N ASP A 133 -5.48 5.55 12.95
CA ASP A 133 -5.30 6.87 13.57
C ASP A 133 -5.79 7.99 12.65
N ILE A 134 -5.65 7.83 11.32
CA ILE A 134 -6.10 8.80 10.33
C ILE A 134 -7.61 8.72 10.09
N PHE A 135 -8.17 7.51 9.95
CA PHE A 135 -9.54 7.33 9.46
C PHE A 135 -10.59 7.14 10.55
N SER A 136 -10.22 6.52 11.69
CA SER A 136 -11.19 6.25 12.76
C SER A 136 -11.88 7.50 13.31
N PRO A 137 -11.23 8.66 13.47
CA PRO A 137 -11.89 9.84 14.02
C PRO A 137 -13.11 10.32 13.22
N THR A 138 -13.12 10.05 11.90
CA THR A 138 -14.16 10.56 11.00
C THR A 138 -15.03 9.48 10.36
N LEU A 139 -14.54 8.24 10.26
CA LEU A 139 -15.17 7.18 9.47
C LEU A 139 -15.49 5.91 10.28
N ASN A 140 -15.30 5.90 11.59
CA ASN A 140 -15.35 4.68 12.41
C ASN A 140 -16.60 3.82 12.20
N GLU A 141 -17.76 4.43 11.93
CA GLU A 141 -19.03 3.72 11.72
C GLU A 141 -19.20 3.15 10.30
N VAL A 142 -18.43 3.63 9.34
CA VAL A 142 -18.61 3.36 7.91
C VAL A 142 -17.35 2.83 7.22
N ILE A 143 -16.33 2.47 7.99
CA ILE A 143 -15.08 1.92 7.47
C ILE A 143 -14.80 0.54 8.08
N TRP A 144 -14.46 -0.41 7.23
CA TRP A 144 -13.88 -1.68 7.66
C TRP A 144 -12.37 -1.62 7.49
N PHE A 145 -11.64 -2.00 8.52
CA PHE A 145 -10.20 -2.10 8.49
C PHE A 145 -9.78 -3.56 8.34
N GLN A 146 -8.89 -3.83 7.39
CA GLN A 146 -8.30 -5.15 7.25
C GLN A 146 -7.53 -5.52 8.52
N ASN A 147 -7.63 -6.78 8.92
CA ASN A 147 -6.82 -7.31 10.00
C ASN A 147 -5.34 -7.25 9.61
N SER A 148 -4.52 -6.60 10.44
CA SER A 148 -3.08 -6.44 10.19
C SER A 148 -2.35 -7.79 10.06
N ALA A 149 -2.80 -8.83 10.78
CA ALA A 149 -2.25 -10.18 10.66
C ALA A 149 -2.51 -10.82 9.28
N LEU A 150 -3.41 -10.26 8.48
CA LEU A 150 -3.83 -10.77 7.17
C LEU A 150 -3.38 -9.86 6.00
N TYR A 151 -2.51 -8.89 6.24
CA TYR A 151 -1.97 -8.06 5.15
C TYR A 151 -1.16 -8.90 4.18
N HIS A 152 -1.50 -8.82 2.90
CA HIS A 152 -0.89 -9.65 1.85
C HIS A 152 -0.91 -8.97 0.49
N PHE A 153 -0.14 -9.54 -0.42
CA PHE A 153 -0.11 -9.21 -1.84
C PHE A 153 -0.60 -10.41 -2.64
N SER A 154 -1.75 -10.30 -3.28
CA SER A 154 -2.29 -11.38 -4.12
C SER A 154 -1.43 -11.58 -5.36
N MET A 155 -0.98 -12.82 -5.57
CA MET A 155 -0.18 -13.20 -6.75
C MET A 155 -1.05 -13.89 -7.79
N VAL A 156 -1.54 -15.09 -7.52
CA VAL A 156 -2.37 -15.87 -8.45
C VAL A 156 -3.53 -16.51 -7.70
N HIS A 157 -4.73 -16.42 -8.26
CA HIS A 157 -5.90 -17.14 -7.79
C HIS A 157 -5.98 -18.49 -8.50
N ALA A 158 -5.87 -19.58 -7.76
CA ALA A 158 -6.15 -20.94 -8.24
C ALA A 158 -7.65 -21.17 -8.39
N SER A 159 -8.48 -20.42 -7.63
CA SER A 159 -9.93 -20.32 -7.79
C SER A 159 -10.38 -18.93 -7.34
N ASN A 160 -11.33 -18.33 -8.05
CA ASN A 160 -11.92 -17.05 -7.65
C ASN A 160 -13.45 -17.08 -7.85
N HIS A 161 -14.15 -16.07 -7.33
CA HIS A 161 -15.61 -16.00 -7.39
C HIS A 161 -16.18 -15.83 -8.81
N VAL A 162 -15.40 -15.28 -9.75
CA VAL A 162 -15.83 -15.11 -11.17
C VAL A 162 -15.67 -16.41 -11.92
N ILE A 163 -14.60 -17.15 -11.68
CA ILE A 163 -14.30 -18.44 -12.29
C ILE A 163 -13.92 -19.41 -11.16
N PRO A 164 -14.91 -20.02 -10.51
CA PRO A 164 -14.67 -21.02 -9.49
C PRO A 164 -14.05 -22.28 -10.08
N VAL A 165 -13.01 -22.79 -9.47
CA VAL A 165 -12.37 -24.06 -9.82
C VAL A 165 -12.45 -24.97 -8.60
N PRO A 166 -13.37 -25.97 -8.59
CA PRO A 166 -13.40 -26.98 -7.56
C PRO A 166 -12.09 -27.77 -7.53
N ALA A 167 -11.68 -28.23 -6.36
CA ALA A 167 -10.52 -29.10 -6.20
C ALA A 167 -10.69 -29.99 -4.98
N SER A 168 -10.23 -31.26 -5.09
CA SER A 168 -10.15 -32.18 -3.95
C SER A 168 -9.01 -31.77 -3.01
N GLU A 169 -8.95 -32.37 -1.82
CA GLU A 169 -7.85 -32.11 -0.86
C GLU A 169 -6.49 -32.52 -1.46
N GLU A 170 -6.44 -33.63 -2.21
CA GLU A 170 -5.22 -34.10 -2.88
C GLU A 170 -4.76 -33.13 -3.96
N GLU A 171 -5.70 -32.57 -4.75
CA GLU A 171 -5.40 -31.55 -5.76
C GLU A 171 -4.90 -30.28 -5.11
N ILE A 172 -5.50 -29.86 -3.99
CA ILE A 172 -5.03 -28.69 -3.22
C ILE A 172 -3.62 -28.93 -2.66
N GLU A 173 -3.32 -30.14 -2.17
CA GLU A 173 -1.98 -30.47 -1.69
C GLU A 173 -0.94 -30.44 -2.84
N ALA A 174 -1.32 -30.95 -4.01
CA ALA A 174 -0.49 -30.86 -5.21
C ALA A 174 -0.24 -29.41 -5.63
N GLU A 175 -1.28 -28.55 -5.61
CA GLU A 175 -1.14 -27.10 -5.83
C GLU A 175 -0.16 -26.47 -4.83
N VAL A 176 -0.27 -26.80 -3.53
CA VAL A 176 0.63 -26.27 -2.48
C VAL A 176 2.08 -26.68 -2.75
N ASN A 177 2.32 -27.94 -3.13
CA ASN A 177 3.68 -28.42 -3.42
C ASN A 177 4.25 -27.77 -4.67
N ALA A 178 3.46 -27.57 -5.72
CA ALA A 178 3.86 -26.83 -6.91
C ALA A 178 4.23 -25.37 -6.60
N VAL A 179 3.44 -24.69 -5.76
CA VAL A 179 3.71 -23.31 -5.32
C VAL A 179 4.98 -23.23 -4.47
N LYS A 180 5.22 -24.18 -3.57
CA LYS A 180 6.47 -24.27 -2.79
C LYS A 180 7.68 -24.41 -3.71
N ALA A 181 7.62 -25.31 -4.69
CA ALA A 181 8.70 -25.48 -5.66
C ALA A 181 8.99 -24.19 -6.45
N VAL A 182 7.96 -23.41 -6.82
CA VAL A 182 8.16 -22.08 -7.40
C VAL A 182 8.81 -21.13 -6.40
N ALA A 183 8.35 -21.10 -5.15
CA ALA A 183 8.84 -20.21 -4.10
C ALA A 183 10.36 -20.37 -3.88
N ASP A 184 10.84 -21.61 -3.89
CA ASP A 184 12.27 -21.95 -3.70
C ASP A 184 13.16 -21.40 -4.83
N THR A 185 12.58 -21.03 -5.99
CA THR A 185 13.30 -20.42 -7.12
C THR A 185 13.29 -18.91 -7.13
N LEU A 186 12.62 -18.26 -6.15
CA LEU A 186 12.42 -16.81 -6.13
C LEU A 186 13.45 -16.12 -5.23
N CYS A 187 13.90 -14.94 -5.68
CA CYS A 187 14.64 -14.04 -4.79
C CYS A 187 13.65 -13.24 -3.94
N PRO A 188 13.88 -13.11 -2.62
CA PRO A 188 13.03 -12.29 -1.73
C PRO A 188 12.87 -10.88 -2.28
N MET A 189 11.64 -10.36 -2.25
CA MET A 189 11.34 -9.02 -2.71
C MET A 189 11.67 -8.00 -1.62
N LYS A 190 12.37 -6.94 -1.99
CA LYS A 190 12.48 -5.71 -1.22
C LYS A 190 11.59 -4.67 -1.89
N ILE A 191 10.64 -4.12 -1.14
CA ILE A 191 9.63 -3.20 -1.66
C ILE A 191 9.55 -1.93 -0.82
N VAL A 192 9.01 -0.88 -1.41
CA VAL A 192 8.74 0.39 -0.74
C VAL A 192 7.32 0.84 -1.06
N LEU A 193 6.65 1.49 -0.09
CA LEU A 193 5.35 2.08 -0.33
C LEU A 193 5.52 3.28 -1.27
N ASP A 194 4.84 3.24 -2.42
CA ASP A 194 4.80 4.35 -3.38
C ASP A 194 3.73 5.36 -2.99
N ARG A 195 2.52 4.88 -2.78
CA ARG A 195 1.36 5.70 -2.39
C ARG A 195 0.24 4.88 -1.76
N VAL A 196 -0.72 5.59 -1.19
CA VAL A 196 -2.01 5.02 -0.80
C VAL A 196 -3.07 5.63 -1.72
N ALA A 197 -3.96 4.79 -2.25
CA ALA A 197 -5.04 5.20 -3.14
C ALA A 197 -6.39 4.70 -2.62
N LEU A 198 -7.40 5.58 -2.66
CA LEU A 198 -8.80 5.22 -2.47
C LEU A 198 -9.45 5.04 -3.84
N THR A 199 -10.00 3.86 -4.10
CA THR A 199 -10.68 3.57 -5.36
C THR A 199 -12.12 4.07 -5.35
N SER A 200 -12.74 4.24 -6.54
CA SER A 200 -14.16 4.56 -6.70
C SER A 200 -15.09 3.54 -6.00
N THR A 201 -14.61 2.32 -5.82
CA THR A 201 -15.32 1.23 -5.12
C THR A 201 -15.06 1.18 -3.62
N GLY A 202 -14.41 2.19 -3.05
CA GLY A 202 -14.22 2.38 -1.61
C GLY A 202 -13.06 1.60 -0.99
N VAL A 203 -12.22 0.93 -1.77
CA VAL A 203 -11.05 0.22 -1.23
C VAL A 203 -9.88 1.17 -1.05
N LEU A 204 -9.31 1.18 0.15
CA LEU A 204 -8.06 1.86 0.45
C LEU A 204 -6.91 0.88 0.20
N LEU A 205 -6.08 1.19 -0.79
CA LEU A 205 -4.96 0.36 -1.22
C LEU A 205 -3.63 0.99 -0.86
N GLY A 206 -2.73 0.22 -0.26
CA GLY A 206 -1.30 0.51 -0.29
C GLY A 206 -0.72 0.04 -1.62
N CYS A 207 -0.09 0.93 -2.37
CA CYS A 207 0.53 0.68 -3.67
C CYS A 207 2.06 0.68 -3.51
N TRP A 208 2.75 -0.36 -4.01
CA TRP A 208 4.15 -0.62 -3.69
C TRP A 208 5.03 -0.69 -4.94
N GLN A 209 6.27 -0.24 -4.81
CA GLN A 209 7.32 -0.40 -5.83
C GLN A 209 8.34 -1.45 -5.40
N LEU A 210 8.88 -2.15 -6.39
CA LEU A 210 9.97 -3.10 -6.17
C LEU A 210 11.32 -2.37 -6.17
N ILE A 211 12.12 -2.61 -5.14
CA ILE A 211 13.51 -2.14 -5.05
C ILE A 211 14.46 -3.22 -5.59
N SER A 212 14.26 -4.47 -5.16
CA SER A 212 15.08 -5.61 -5.57
C SER A 212 14.33 -6.93 -5.37
N GLY A 213 14.87 -8.02 -5.91
CA GLY A 213 14.29 -9.36 -5.84
C GLY A 213 13.49 -9.71 -7.10
N THR A 214 12.68 -10.78 -7.03
CA THR A 214 11.91 -11.25 -8.18
C THR A 214 10.66 -10.36 -8.38
N ASP A 215 10.49 -9.81 -9.59
CA ASP A 215 9.35 -8.95 -9.91
C ASP A 215 8.01 -9.72 -9.85
N PRO A 216 6.92 -9.09 -9.37
CA PRO A 216 5.59 -9.69 -9.31
C PRO A 216 5.07 -10.26 -10.62
N VAL A 217 5.41 -9.67 -11.77
CA VAL A 217 5.02 -10.21 -13.10
C VAL A 217 5.67 -11.58 -13.32
N THR A 218 6.96 -11.70 -12.99
CA THR A 218 7.70 -12.96 -13.07
C THR A 218 7.15 -14.00 -12.10
N ILE A 219 6.87 -13.62 -10.85
CA ILE A 219 6.26 -14.52 -9.86
C ILE A 219 4.93 -15.05 -10.37
N ARG A 220 4.05 -14.16 -10.85
CA ARG A 220 2.75 -14.53 -11.39
C ARG A 220 2.86 -15.44 -12.62
N SER A 221 3.83 -15.19 -13.48
CA SER A 221 4.09 -16.05 -14.65
C SER A 221 4.51 -17.45 -14.23
N LYS A 222 5.47 -17.58 -13.32
CA LYS A 222 5.94 -18.88 -12.79
C LYS A 222 4.81 -19.64 -12.10
N LEU A 223 4.02 -18.96 -11.24
CA LEU A 223 2.88 -19.57 -10.55
C LEU A 223 1.79 -20.03 -11.52
N ARG A 224 1.48 -19.27 -12.58
CA ARG A 224 0.51 -19.69 -13.60
C ARG A 224 0.98 -20.93 -14.35
N ASN A 225 2.27 -21.04 -14.65
CA ASN A 225 2.81 -22.23 -15.30
C ASN A 225 2.76 -23.47 -14.37
N ALA A 226 2.93 -23.26 -13.06
CA ALA A 226 2.87 -24.32 -12.06
C ALA A 226 1.43 -24.75 -11.69
N LEU A 227 0.43 -23.91 -11.98
CA LEU A 227 -0.99 -24.10 -11.65
C LEU A 227 -1.85 -24.14 -12.95
N PRO A 228 -1.78 -25.20 -13.76
CA PRO A 228 -2.40 -25.25 -15.08
C PRO A 228 -3.93 -25.15 -15.04
N HIS A 229 -4.56 -25.55 -13.94
CA HIS A 229 -6.01 -25.49 -13.75
C HIS A 229 -6.51 -24.11 -13.22
N ALA A 230 -5.59 -23.21 -12.82
CA ALA A 230 -5.96 -21.88 -12.39
C ALA A 230 -6.64 -21.07 -13.50
N PRO A 231 -7.61 -20.20 -13.19
CA PRO A 231 -8.28 -19.36 -14.16
C PRO A 231 -7.28 -18.56 -15.01
N LYS A 232 -7.38 -18.62 -16.33
CA LYS A 232 -6.53 -17.83 -17.25
C LYS A 232 -6.70 -16.33 -17.00
N LYS A 233 -7.94 -15.87 -16.80
CA LYS A 233 -8.26 -14.49 -16.44
C LYS A 233 -8.13 -14.32 -14.92
N GLN A 234 -7.13 -13.59 -14.51
CA GLN A 234 -6.90 -13.23 -13.11
C GLN A 234 -7.61 -11.91 -12.75
N LEU A 235 -7.86 -11.69 -11.46
CA LEU A 235 -8.62 -10.53 -10.97
C LEU A 235 -7.82 -9.22 -11.05
N TYR A 236 -6.49 -9.28 -11.12
CA TYR A 236 -5.61 -8.11 -11.07
C TYR A 236 -4.67 -8.04 -12.27
N ALA A 237 -4.29 -6.82 -12.65
CA ALA A 237 -3.24 -6.59 -13.64
C ALA A 237 -1.91 -7.21 -13.17
N PRO A 238 -1.13 -7.85 -14.08
CA PRO A 238 0.09 -8.56 -13.69
C PRO A 238 1.15 -7.68 -13.02
N ALA A 239 1.20 -6.40 -13.33
CA ALA A 239 2.19 -5.47 -12.78
C ALA A 239 1.83 -4.94 -11.38
N ILE A 240 0.57 -5.01 -10.96
CA ILE A 240 0.12 -4.41 -9.70
C ILE A 240 0.77 -5.10 -8.50
N LEU A 241 1.24 -4.31 -7.54
CA LEU A 241 1.68 -4.77 -6.24
C LEU A 241 0.98 -3.93 -5.17
N HIS A 242 -0.10 -4.46 -4.61
CA HIS A 242 -0.96 -3.72 -3.69
C HIS A 242 -1.36 -4.56 -2.48
N THR A 243 -1.68 -3.84 -1.40
CA THR A 243 -2.23 -4.40 -0.16
C THR A 243 -3.54 -3.68 0.15
N SER A 244 -4.61 -4.41 0.42
CA SER A 244 -5.85 -3.83 0.91
C SER A 244 -5.68 -3.44 2.39
N LEU A 245 -5.90 -2.16 2.71
CA LEU A 245 -5.73 -1.61 4.05
C LEU A 245 -7.06 -1.46 4.78
N ALA A 246 -8.06 -0.95 4.06
CA ALA A 246 -9.40 -0.66 4.58
C ALA A 246 -10.42 -0.62 3.44
N ARG A 247 -11.71 -0.54 3.79
CA ARG A 247 -12.80 -0.33 2.84
C ARG A 247 -13.88 0.56 3.45
N ILE A 248 -14.32 1.56 2.71
CA ILE A 248 -15.48 2.37 3.06
C ILE A 248 -16.75 1.57 2.71
N LEU A 249 -17.69 1.46 3.65
CA LEU A 249 -18.84 0.56 3.57
C LEU A 249 -20.18 1.29 3.30
N GLY A 250 -20.20 2.61 3.32
CA GLY A 250 -21.46 3.35 3.18
C GLY A 250 -21.29 4.85 3.19
N HIS A 251 -22.42 5.56 3.37
CA HIS A 251 -22.45 7.01 3.41
C HIS A 251 -21.86 7.53 4.72
N PRO A 252 -20.63 8.05 4.72
CA PRO A 252 -20.16 8.77 5.88
C PRO A 252 -21.05 10.00 6.09
N LYS A 253 -21.47 10.26 7.33
CA LYS A 253 -22.11 11.53 7.72
C LYS A 253 -21.08 12.67 7.71
N ILE A 254 -20.49 12.91 6.56
CA ILE A 254 -19.39 13.86 6.41
C ILE A 254 -19.92 15.05 5.61
N SER A 255 -19.68 16.25 6.10
CA SER A 255 -19.97 17.45 5.34
C SER A 255 -19.08 17.52 4.09
N SER A 256 -19.56 18.12 2.99
CA SER A 256 -18.81 18.30 1.75
C SER A 256 -17.44 18.99 1.94
N LYS A 257 -17.28 19.79 3.00
CA LYS A 257 -15.99 20.34 3.42
C LYS A 257 -14.97 19.28 3.85
N VAL A 258 -15.42 18.21 4.50
CA VAL A 258 -14.53 17.14 4.99
C VAL A 258 -14.10 16.25 3.83
N VAL A 259 -14.94 16.04 2.80
CA VAL A 259 -14.56 15.30 1.59
C VAL A 259 -13.42 16.02 0.85
N ASN A 260 -13.45 17.34 0.74
CA ASN A 260 -12.35 18.12 0.14
C ASN A 260 -11.10 18.14 1.02
N ILE A 261 -11.25 18.18 2.34
CA ILE A 261 -10.13 18.06 3.28
C ILE A 261 -9.54 16.65 3.21
N MET A 262 -10.36 15.61 3.08
CA MET A 262 -9.87 14.23 2.92
C MET A 262 -9.05 14.07 1.65
N ASN A 263 -9.45 14.61 0.51
CA ASN A 263 -8.66 14.57 -0.72
C ASN A 263 -7.31 15.28 -0.58
N HIS A 264 -7.22 16.39 0.17
CA HIS A 264 -5.97 17.11 0.41
C HIS A 264 -5.15 16.54 1.59
N PHE A 265 -5.79 16.14 2.70
CA PHE A 265 -5.14 15.55 3.87
C PHE A 265 -4.67 14.11 3.61
N PHE A 266 -5.37 13.38 2.75
CA PHE A 266 -5.02 12.04 2.31
C PHE A 266 -3.64 11.96 1.70
N PHE A 267 -3.32 12.88 0.76
CA PHE A 267 -2.01 12.92 0.12
C PHE A 267 -0.88 13.30 1.09
N TRP A 268 -1.13 14.22 2.01
CA TRP A 268 -0.08 14.78 2.87
C TRP A 268 0.23 13.91 4.10
N ASN A 269 -0.78 13.49 4.86
CA ASN A 269 -0.55 12.80 6.13
C ASN A 269 -0.11 11.33 5.97
N ILE A 270 -0.64 10.61 5.00
CA ILE A 270 -0.20 9.23 4.75
C ILE A 270 1.22 9.23 4.18
N HIS A 271 1.52 10.12 3.25
CA HIS A 271 2.88 10.25 2.71
C HIS A 271 3.90 10.63 3.79
N VAL A 272 3.58 11.59 4.64
CA VAL A 272 4.49 12.05 5.72
C VAL A 272 4.62 11.02 6.83
N ASN A 273 3.53 10.39 7.31
CA ASN A 273 3.61 9.43 8.41
C ASN A 273 4.15 8.05 8.00
N LEU A 274 4.01 7.63 6.74
CA LEU A 274 4.55 6.36 6.25
C LEU A 274 5.96 6.48 5.65
N ILE A 275 6.39 7.67 5.21
CA ILE A 275 7.79 7.92 4.78
C ILE A 275 8.77 7.82 5.96
N TRP A 276 8.32 8.13 7.20
CA TRP A 276 9.15 7.97 8.41
C TRP A 276 9.30 6.52 8.88
N LEU A 277 8.48 5.59 8.37
CA LEU A 277 8.72 4.17 8.48
C LEU A 277 9.62 3.79 7.30
N ASP A 278 10.91 3.57 7.53
CA ASP A 278 11.85 3.03 6.53
C ASP A 278 11.46 1.59 6.19
N LEU A 279 10.36 1.47 5.41
CA LEU A 279 9.68 0.23 5.07
C LEU A 279 10.36 -0.45 3.87
N SER A 280 11.63 -0.75 4.01
CA SER A 280 12.27 -1.70 3.13
C SER A 280 11.94 -3.13 3.60
N LEU A 281 10.83 -3.66 3.10
CA LEU A 281 10.31 -4.98 3.44
C LEU A 281 11.06 -6.08 2.70
N VAL A 282 11.60 -7.06 3.42
CA VAL A 282 12.00 -8.36 2.86
C VAL A 282 10.83 -9.31 3.06
N LEU A 283 10.14 -9.67 1.97
CA LEU A 283 8.97 -10.55 2.02
C LEU A 283 9.39 -12.00 1.72
N PRO A 284 9.30 -12.92 2.69
CA PRO A 284 9.32 -14.34 2.39
C PRO A 284 7.98 -14.72 1.73
N LEU A 285 8.04 -15.53 0.67
CA LEU A 285 6.84 -16.12 0.09
C LEU A 285 6.26 -17.14 1.08
N LYS A 286 5.07 -16.88 1.60
CA LYS A 286 4.29 -17.87 2.36
C LYS A 286 3.06 -18.23 1.55
N VAL A 287 2.86 -19.54 1.36
CA VAL A 287 1.61 -20.04 0.79
C VAL A 287 0.54 -19.95 1.87
N ALA A 288 -0.45 -19.10 1.67
CA ALA A 288 -1.62 -19.04 2.53
C ALA A 288 -2.78 -19.78 1.87
N LYS A 289 -3.24 -20.85 2.53
CA LYS A 289 -4.49 -21.53 2.20
C LYS A 289 -5.62 -20.70 2.83
N TRP A 290 -6.33 -19.91 2.03
CA TRP A 290 -7.55 -19.26 2.45
C TRP A 290 -8.73 -20.19 2.18
N ALA A 291 -9.00 -21.06 3.13
CA ALA A 291 -10.27 -21.73 3.26
C ALA A 291 -10.90 -21.22 4.55
N THR A 292 -11.64 -20.14 4.49
CA THR A 292 -12.54 -19.75 5.58
C THR A 292 -13.71 -18.98 5.04
#